data_05784243ad43b5e4db49a68eff1eecc2
#
_entry.id   05784243ad43b5e4db49a68eff1eecc2
#
_cell.length_a   1.000
_cell.length_b   1.000
_cell.length_c   1.000
_cell.angle_alpha   90.00
_cell.angle_beta   90.00
_cell.angle_gamma   90.00
#
_symmetry.space_group_name_H-M   'P 1'
#
loop_
_entity.id
_entity.type
_entity.pdbx_description
1 polymer ?
#
loop_
_entity_poly.entity_id
_entity_poly.type
_entity_poly.pdbx_seq_one_letter_code
_entity_poly.pdbx_strand_id
1 'polypeptide(L)'
;NANLFLSNVGMDNPTGKMTIGQISEVLFLLLLPVFFTKFGFKKTILVGMLAWAVRYALFAYGNASDLSFMLILGIALHGICYDFFFVSGQIYTNSKAGDKYKSSAQGLITLATYGVGMLIGFAVAGFITDNYKLADGTVDWKMVWIIPAGIAAVVFLLFTLFFNDKDTKIKEATL
;
A
#
# COMPACT_ATOMS: atom_id res chain seq x y z
N ASN A 1 -9.80 -4.03 -7.43
CA ASN A 1 -9.95 -5.50 -7.31
C ASN A 1 -10.32 -6.00 -5.89
N ALA A 2 -9.97 -5.27 -4.79
CA ALA A 2 -10.26 -5.76 -3.45
C ALA A 2 -11.76 -5.95 -3.18
N ASN A 3 -12.61 -5.02 -3.61
CA ASN A 3 -14.07 -5.15 -3.43
C ASN A 3 -14.62 -6.38 -4.18
N LEU A 4 -14.22 -6.56 -5.44
CA LEU A 4 -14.60 -7.72 -6.24
C LEU A 4 -14.15 -9.03 -5.59
N PHE A 5 -12.92 -9.08 -5.11
CA PHE A 5 -12.37 -10.21 -4.37
C PHE A 5 -13.23 -10.54 -3.13
N LEU A 6 -13.48 -9.56 -2.27
CA LEU A 6 -14.25 -9.74 -1.04
C LEU A 6 -15.69 -10.21 -1.32
N SER A 7 -16.31 -9.72 -2.40
CA SER A 7 -17.61 -10.21 -2.86
C SER A 7 -17.54 -11.67 -3.33
N ASN A 8 -16.52 -12.00 -4.13
CA ASN A 8 -16.39 -13.35 -4.72
C ASN A 8 -16.07 -14.43 -3.67
N VAL A 9 -15.37 -14.07 -2.58
CA VAL A 9 -15.12 -15.01 -1.47
C VAL A 9 -16.30 -15.10 -0.48
N GLY A 10 -17.42 -14.42 -0.78
CA GLY A 10 -18.66 -14.49 0.00
C GLY A 10 -18.68 -13.63 1.26
N MET A 11 -17.88 -12.57 1.33
CA MET A 11 -17.89 -11.65 2.46
C MET A 11 -19.18 -10.80 2.44
N ASP A 12 -19.95 -10.83 3.52
CA ASP A 12 -21.12 -9.96 3.69
C ASP A 12 -20.73 -8.50 3.73
N ASN A 13 -21.47 -7.65 3.00
CA ASN A 13 -21.29 -6.19 2.94
C ASN A 13 -19.82 -5.77 2.75
N PRO A 14 -19.15 -6.20 1.67
CA PRO A 14 -17.73 -5.92 1.47
C PRO A 14 -17.44 -4.41 1.38
N THR A 15 -18.31 -3.64 0.73
CA THR A 15 -18.18 -2.18 0.61
C THR A 15 -18.23 -1.49 1.97
N GLY A 16 -19.17 -1.90 2.84
CA GLY A 16 -19.26 -1.37 4.20
C GLY A 16 -18.02 -1.73 5.03
N LYS A 17 -17.49 -2.95 4.90
CA LYS A 17 -16.26 -3.36 5.61
C LYS A 17 -15.02 -2.63 5.10
N MET A 18 -14.97 -2.23 3.84
CA MET A 18 -13.86 -1.43 3.30
C MET A 18 -13.74 -0.04 3.95
N THR A 19 -14.80 0.49 4.57
CA THR A 19 -14.72 1.76 5.34
C THR A 19 -13.76 1.66 6.53
N ILE A 20 -13.51 0.46 7.06
CA ILE A 20 -12.50 0.21 8.09
C ILE A 20 -11.12 0.65 7.60
N GLY A 21 -10.81 0.41 6.33
CA GLY A 21 -9.55 0.85 5.72
C GLY A 21 -9.43 2.37 5.66
N GLN A 22 -10.52 3.07 5.35
CA GLN A 22 -10.57 4.53 5.31
C GLN A 22 -10.45 5.15 6.71
N ILE A 23 -11.11 4.55 7.71
CA ILE A 23 -10.95 4.97 9.12
C ILE A 23 -9.49 4.77 9.56
N SER A 24 -8.91 3.63 9.23
CA SER A 24 -7.50 3.34 9.48
C SER A 24 -6.57 4.38 8.85
N GLU A 25 -6.83 4.78 7.60
CA GLU A 25 -6.08 5.83 6.90
C GLU A 25 -6.09 7.16 7.67
N VAL A 26 -7.28 7.63 8.10
CA VAL A 26 -7.37 8.85 8.91
C VAL A 26 -6.55 8.75 10.20
N LEU A 27 -6.62 7.61 10.90
CA LEU A 27 -5.88 7.39 12.14
C LEU A 27 -4.36 7.39 11.92
N PHE A 28 -3.88 6.67 10.91
CA PHE A 28 -2.43 6.57 10.62
C PHE A 28 -1.87 7.85 10.02
N LEU A 29 -2.67 8.61 9.26
CA LEU A 29 -2.29 9.93 8.80
C LEU A 29 -2.00 10.89 9.98
N LEU A 30 -2.84 10.87 11.02
CA LEU A 30 -2.64 11.65 12.23
C LEU A 30 -1.40 11.19 13.04
N LEU A 31 -1.06 9.92 12.99
CA LEU A 31 0.11 9.35 13.66
C LEU A 31 1.41 9.52 12.87
N LEU A 32 1.33 9.82 11.58
CA LEU A 32 2.48 9.87 10.68
C LEU A 32 3.61 10.82 11.16
N PRO A 33 3.33 12.04 11.67
CA PRO A 33 4.37 12.92 12.20
C PRO A 33 5.16 12.29 13.37
N VAL A 34 4.49 11.53 14.23
CA VAL A 34 5.12 10.83 15.35
C VAL A 34 6.09 9.75 14.83
N PHE A 35 5.72 9.05 13.78
CA PHE A 35 6.59 8.05 13.15
C PHE A 35 7.82 8.69 12.49
N PHE A 36 7.64 9.81 11.80
CA PHE A 36 8.78 10.53 11.22
C PHE A 36 9.77 11.02 12.26
N THR A 37 9.30 11.60 13.35
CA THR A 37 10.19 12.11 14.42
C THR A 37 10.92 11.00 15.15
N LYS A 38 10.29 9.85 15.37
CA LYS A 38 10.89 8.71 16.10
C LYS A 38 11.77 7.82 15.23
N PHE A 39 11.36 7.54 13.99
CA PHE A 39 11.95 6.51 13.15
C PHE A 39 12.60 7.04 11.87
N GLY A 40 12.26 8.26 11.46
CA GLY A 40 12.71 8.86 10.19
C GLY A 40 11.99 8.31 8.96
N PHE A 41 12.26 8.91 7.80
CA PHE A 41 11.57 8.59 6.55
C PHE A 41 11.79 7.14 6.09
N LYS A 42 13.04 6.66 6.07
CA LYS A 42 13.36 5.31 5.58
C LYS A 42 12.56 4.25 6.31
N LYS A 43 12.58 4.27 7.64
CA LYS A 43 11.90 3.25 8.45
C LYS A 43 10.38 3.35 8.31
N THR A 44 9.83 4.57 8.24
CA THR A 44 8.39 4.77 8.05
C THR A 44 7.93 4.20 6.71
N ILE A 45 8.63 4.50 5.62
CA ILE A 45 8.32 3.93 4.29
C ILE A 45 8.46 2.40 4.30
N LEU A 46 9.50 1.85 4.94
CA LEU A 46 9.68 0.39 5.06
C LEU A 46 8.52 -0.28 5.81
N VAL A 47 7.99 0.35 6.87
CA VAL A 47 6.81 -0.17 7.57
C VAL A 47 5.59 -0.19 6.64
N GLY A 48 5.38 0.85 5.83
CA GLY A 48 4.33 0.88 4.81
C GLY A 48 4.47 -0.23 3.77
N MET A 49 5.69 -0.45 3.26
CA MET A 49 5.97 -1.51 2.28
C MET A 49 5.78 -2.90 2.88
N LEU A 50 6.23 -3.13 4.12
CA LEU A 50 6.01 -4.39 4.83
C LEU A 50 4.51 -4.65 5.04
N ALA A 51 3.76 -3.61 5.43
CA ALA A 51 2.32 -3.70 5.59
C ALA A 51 1.62 -4.09 4.27
N TRP A 52 2.11 -3.62 3.11
CA TRP A 52 1.65 -4.06 1.79
C TRP A 52 1.83 -5.56 1.57
N ALA A 53 3.03 -6.08 1.82
CA ALA A 53 3.31 -7.51 1.66
C ALA A 53 2.44 -8.37 2.60
N VAL A 54 2.34 -7.98 3.87
CA VAL A 54 1.49 -8.65 4.87
C VAL A 54 0.02 -8.60 4.47
N ARG A 55 -0.48 -7.44 4.02
CA ARG A 55 -1.86 -7.28 3.56
C ARG A 55 -2.22 -8.24 2.43
N TYR A 56 -1.36 -8.36 1.43
CA TYR A 56 -1.59 -9.28 0.32
C TYR A 56 -1.53 -10.74 0.77
N ALA A 57 -0.63 -11.10 1.68
CA ALA A 57 -0.60 -12.43 2.29
C ALA A 57 -1.88 -12.73 3.08
N LEU A 58 -2.40 -11.78 3.85
CA LEU A 58 -3.68 -11.91 4.55
C LEU A 58 -4.86 -12.13 3.60
N PHE A 59 -4.88 -11.45 2.46
CA PHE A 59 -5.90 -11.67 1.44
C PHE A 59 -5.74 -13.01 0.72
N ALA A 60 -4.50 -13.49 0.52
CA ALA A 60 -4.24 -14.79 -0.11
C ALA A 60 -4.69 -15.97 0.73
N TYR A 61 -4.61 -15.88 2.06
CA TYR A 61 -4.92 -16.98 2.99
C TYR A 61 -6.24 -16.80 3.74
N GLY A 62 -6.81 -15.58 3.76
CA GLY A 62 -8.10 -15.30 4.39
C GLY A 62 -9.28 -15.87 3.60
N ASN A 63 -10.35 -16.18 4.30
CA ASN A 63 -11.64 -16.58 3.73
C ASN A 63 -12.80 -15.89 4.46
N ALA A 64 -14.02 -15.99 3.94
CA ALA A 64 -15.17 -15.32 4.55
C ALA A 64 -15.76 -16.07 5.76
N SER A 65 -15.27 -17.25 6.09
CA SER A 65 -15.70 -18.09 7.24
C SER A 65 -14.71 -17.99 8.40
N ASP A 66 -13.95 -19.03 8.65
CA ASP A 66 -13.09 -19.18 9.84
C ASP A 66 -11.93 -18.19 9.90
N LEU A 67 -11.43 -17.73 8.74
CA LEU A 67 -10.32 -16.79 8.61
C LEU A 67 -10.77 -15.39 8.17
N SER A 68 -12.02 -15.03 8.40
CA SER A 68 -12.58 -13.72 8.07
C SER A 68 -11.83 -12.56 8.76
N PHE A 69 -11.29 -12.82 9.95
CA PHE A 69 -10.45 -11.85 10.66
C PHE A 69 -9.20 -11.44 9.85
N MET A 70 -8.63 -12.35 9.03
CA MET A 70 -7.50 -12.04 8.16
C MET A 70 -7.89 -11.03 7.09
N LEU A 71 -9.08 -11.17 6.51
CA LEU A 71 -9.61 -10.22 5.53
C LEU A 71 -9.84 -8.83 6.16
N ILE A 72 -10.44 -8.79 7.36
CA ILE A 72 -10.66 -7.53 8.10
C ILE A 72 -9.33 -6.87 8.47
N LEU A 73 -8.36 -7.65 8.97
CA LEU A 73 -7.04 -7.13 9.27
C LEU A 73 -6.33 -6.61 8.00
N GLY A 74 -6.44 -7.33 6.89
CA GLY A 74 -5.93 -6.88 5.59
C GLY A 74 -6.58 -5.58 5.10
N ILE A 75 -7.87 -5.39 5.38
CA ILE A 75 -8.55 -4.10 5.11
C ILE A 75 -8.01 -3.00 6.04
N ALA A 76 -7.89 -3.28 7.34
CA ALA A 76 -7.41 -2.30 8.33
C ALA A 76 -5.96 -1.86 8.09
N LEU A 77 -5.10 -2.73 7.55
CA LEU A 77 -3.73 -2.37 7.17
C LEU A 77 -3.66 -1.34 6.04
N HIS A 78 -4.78 -1.02 5.38
CA HIS A 78 -4.79 -0.05 4.28
C HIS A 78 -4.20 1.30 4.65
N GLY A 79 -4.55 1.84 5.81
CA GLY A 79 -4.03 3.12 6.28
C GLY A 79 -2.50 3.12 6.40
N ILE A 80 -1.93 2.10 7.04
CA ILE A 80 -0.47 1.97 7.14
C ILE A 80 0.17 1.86 5.75
N CYS A 81 -0.39 1.03 4.87
CA CYS A 81 0.12 0.86 3.52
C CYS A 81 0.14 2.18 2.75
N TYR A 82 -0.96 2.92 2.81
CA TYR A 82 -1.16 4.13 2.03
C TYR A 82 -0.34 5.30 2.59
N ASP A 83 -0.51 5.61 3.86
CA ASP A 83 0.08 6.79 4.47
C ASP A 83 1.60 6.66 4.62
N PHE A 84 2.05 5.48 5.07
CA PHE A 84 3.47 5.29 5.34
C PHE A 84 4.29 5.06 4.08
N PHE A 85 3.66 4.78 2.94
CA PHE A 85 4.34 4.70 1.66
C PHE A 85 4.06 5.93 0.78
N PHE A 86 2.81 6.16 0.38
CA PHE A 86 2.51 7.23 -0.58
C PHE A 86 2.62 8.62 0.03
N VAL A 87 1.98 8.87 1.18
CA VAL A 87 2.03 10.20 1.82
C VAL A 87 3.44 10.50 2.29
N SER A 88 4.14 9.52 2.87
CA SER A 88 5.55 9.66 3.23
C SER A 88 6.44 9.95 2.03
N GLY A 89 6.21 9.28 0.90
CA GLY A 89 6.94 9.52 -0.34
C GLY A 89 6.74 10.95 -0.86
N GLN A 90 5.52 11.47 -0.79
CA GLN A 90 5.21 12.86 -1.17
C GLN A 90 5.90 13.87 -0.25
N ILE A 91 5.86 13.65 1.08
CA ILE A 91 6.52 14.51 2.07
C ILE A 91 8.04 14.48 1.86
N TYR A 92 8.62 13.29 1.65
CA TYR A 92 10.04 13.14 1.37
C TYR A 92 10.45 13.89 0.09
N THR A 93 9.70 13.71 -0.99
CA THR A 93 9.93 14.41 -2.26
C THR A 93 9.87 15.93 -2.09
N ASN A 94 8.89 16.43 -1.34
CA ASN A 94 8.75 17.84 -1.04
C ASN A 94 9.94 18.38 -0.23
N SER A 95 10.44 17.60 0.73
CA SER A 95 11.59 17.99 1.55
C SER A 95 12.91 18.06 0.78
N LYS A 96 13.05 17.25 -0.29
CA LYS A 96 14.25 17.17 -1.12
C LYS A 96 14.26 18.15 -2.30
N ALA A 97 13.09 18.55 -2.79
CA ALA A 97 12.97 19.36 -4.01
C ALA A 97 13.45 20.82 -3.86
N GLY A 98 13.57 21.35 -2.63
CA GLY A 98 13.82 22.76 -2.36
C GLY A 98 12.64 23.65 -2.78
N ASP A 99 12.60 24.88 -2.29
CA ASP A 99 11.41 25.75 -2.42
C ASP A 99 11.03 26.06 -3.88
N LYS A 100 12.02 26.20 -4.74
CA LYS A 100 11.81 26.54 -6.16
C LYS A 100 11.11 25.43 -6.96
N TYR A 101 11.31 24.17 -6.60
CA TYR A 101 10.87 23.01 -7.41
C TYR A 101 9.81 22.13 -6.74
N LYS A 102 9.30 22.51 -5.56
CA LYS A 102 8.31 21.72 -4.81
C LYS A 102 7.11 21.29 -5.65
N SER A 103 6.47 22.24 -6.35
CA SER A 103 5.28 21.95 -7.17
C SER A 103 5.59 20.99 -8.32
N SER A 104 6.72 21.18 -9.00
CA SER A 104 7.14 20.29 -10.11
C SER A 104 7.47 18.89 -9.61
N ALA A 105 8.12 18.76 -8.45
CA ALA A 105 8.46 17.49 -7.84
C ALA A 105 7.21 16.74 -7.37
N GLN A 106 6.22 17.44 -6.80
CA GLN A 106 4.92 16.87 -6.45
C GLN A 106 4.14 16.41 -7.70
N GLY A 107 4.15 17.21 -8.76
CA GLY A 107 3.56 16.80 -10.03
C GLY A 107 4.21 15.53 -10.60
N LEU A 108 5.54 15.45 -10.55
CA LEU A 108 6.29 14.30 -11.06
C LEU A 108 6.00 13.02 -10.24
N ILE A 109 6.02 13.08 -8.91
CA ILE A 109 5.73 11.90 -8.08
C ILE A 109 4.27 11.46 -8.22
N THR A 110 3.35 12.41 -8.35
CA THR A 110 1.94 12.11 -8.60
C THR A 110 1.76 11.42 -9.95
N LEU A 111 2.40 11.93 -11.00
CA LEU A 111 2.38 11.29 -12.32
C LEU A 111 2.99 9.89 -12.28
N ALA A 112 4.13 9.72 -11.62
CA ALA A 112 4.79 8.43 -11.51
C ALA A 112 3.96 7.40 -10.73
N THR A 113 3.32 7.79 -9.62
CA THR A 113 2.55 6.89 -8.75
C THR A 113 1.12 6.70 -9.23
N TYR A 114 0.32 7.76 -9.31
CA TYR A 114 -1.11 7.70 -9.65
C TYR A 114 -1.38 7.68 -11.16
N GLY A 115 -0.43 8.15 -11.98
CA GLY A 115 -0.53 8.02 -13.44
C GLY A 115 0.03 6.69 -13.92
N VAL A 116 1.34 6.67 -14.17
CA VAL A 116 2.03 5.52 -14.79
C VAL A 116 1.98 4.29 -13.89
N GLY A 117 2.21 4.44 -12.57
CA GLY A 117 2.20 3.33 -11.61
C GLY A 117 0.84 2.63 -11.54
N MET A 118 -0.26 3.38 -11.47
CA MET A 118 -1.61 2.79 -11.47
C MET A 118 -1.96 2.15 -12.81
N LEU A 119 -1.59 2.78 -13.94
CA LEU A 119 -1.84 2.21 -15.26
C LEU A 119 -1.18 0.82 -15.40
N ILE A 120 0.11 0.72 -15.06
CA ILE A 120 0.84 -0.55 -15.08
C ILE A 120 0.24 -1.52 -14.05
N GLY A 121 -0.04 -1.04 -12.84
CA GLY A 121 -0.61 -1.86 -11.77
C GLY A 121 -1.95 -2.48 -12.13
N PHE A 122 -2.86 -1.73 -12.75
CA PHE A 122 -4.15 -2.25 -13.20
C PHE A 122 -3.99 -3.24 -14.36
N ALA A 123 -3.11 -2.96 -15.32
CA ALA A 123 -2.84 -3.89 -16.43
C ALA A 123 -2.27 -5.22 -15.92
N VAL A 124 -1.29 -5.18 -15.03
CA VAL A 124 -0.70 -6.37 -14.40
C VAL A 124 -1.73 -7.12 -13.55
N ALA A 125 -2.52 -6.42 -12.74
CA ALA A 125 -3.56 -7.05 -11.92
C ALA A 125 -4.65 -7.71 -12.79
N GLY A 126 -5.06 -7.09 -13.89
CA GLY A 126 -5.97 -7.68 -14.85
C GLY A 126 -5.38 -8.94 -15.49
N PHE A 127 -4.16 -8.86 -16.00
CA PHE A 127 -3.45 -10.00 -16.58
C PHE A 127 -3.32 -11.17 -15.59
N ILE A 128 -2.93 -10.92 -14.36
CA ILE A 128 -2.85 -11.96 -13.32
C ILE A 128 -4.23 -12.58 -13.09
N THR A 129 -5.27 -11.76 -12.88
CA THR A 129 -6.63 -12.25 -12.62
C THR A 129 -7.14 -13.10 -13.77
N ASP A 130 -6.90 -12.69 -15.03
CA ASP A 130 -7.34 -13.45 -16.21
C ASP A 130 -6.61 -14.79 -16.38
N ASN A 131 -5.32 -14.85 -16.05
CA ASN A 131 -4.55 -16.09 -16.11
C ASN A 131 -4.89 -17.09 -14.99
N TYR A 132 -5.49 -16.66 -13.91
CA TYR A 132 -5.92 -17.51 -12.79
C TYR A 132 -7.43 -17.68 -12.70
N LYS A 133 -8.14 -17.48 -13.81
CA LYS A 133 -9.53 -17.93 -13.97
C LYS A 133 -9.56 -19.45 -14.14
N LEU A 134 -10.41 -20.10 -13.35
CA LEU A 134 -10.64 -21.54 -13.39
C LEU A 134 -11.68 -21.89 -14.49
N ALA A 135 -11.74 -23.18 -14.85
CA ALA A 135 -12.62 -23.65 -15.91
C ALA A 135 -14.13 -23.46 -15.60
N ASP A 136 -14.48 -23.37 -14.33
CA ASP A 136 -15.83 -23.09 -13.82
C ASP A 136 -16.20 -21.60 -13.80
N GLY A 137 -15.28 -20.71 -14.28
CA GLY A 137 -15.46 -19.27 -14.29
C GLY A 137 -15.11 -18.56 -12.97
N THR A 138 -14.75 -19.28 -11.93
CA THR A 138 -14.24 -18.70 -10.67
C THR A 138 -12.78 -18.24 -10.83
N VAL A 139 -12.26 -17.55 -9.83
CA VAL A 139 -10.88 -17.03 -9.82
C VAL A 139 -10.10 -17.66 -8.65
N ASP A 140 -8.91 -18.15 -8.93
CA ASP A 140 -7.97 -18.55 -7.86
C ASP A 140 -7.40 -17.30 -7.18
N TRP A 141 -8.16 -16.73 -6.24
CA TRP A 141 -7.81 -15.53 -5.51
C TRP A 141 -6.53 -15.69 -4.68
N LYS A 142 -6.20 -16.91 -4.26
CA LYS A 142 -4.97 -17.17 -3.53
C LYS A 142 -3.75 -16.81 -4.40
N MET A 143 -3.71 -17.30 -5.63
CA MET A 143 -2.61 -17.00 -6.54
C MET A 143 -2.61 -15.54 -6.97
N VAL A 144 -3.78 -14.94 -7.20
CA VAL A 144 -3.93 -13.52 -7.53
C VAL A 144 -3.34 -12.60 -6.46
N TRP A 145 -3.38 -12.98 -5.18
CA TRP A 145 -2.81 -12.18 -4.09
C TRP A 145 -1.37 -12.57 -3.72
N ILE A 146 -0.95 -13.83 -3.88
CA ILE A 146 0.43 -14.26 -3.59
C ILE A 146 1.44 -13.59 -4.54
N ILE A 147 1.10 -13.43 -5.82
CA ILE A 147 2.01 -12.81 -6.79
C ILE A 147 2.36 -11.36 -6.39
N PRO A 148 1.39 -10.45 -6.17
CA PRO A 148 1.72 -9.10 -5.70
C PRO A 148 2.34 -9.08 -4.30
N ALA A 149 2.05 -10.04 -3.42
CA ALA A 149 2.75 -10.16 -2.14
C ALA A 149 4.25 -10.45 -2.33
N GLY A 150 4.59 -11.34 -3.25
CA GLY A 150 5.98 -11.64 -3.62
C GLY A 150 6.68 -10.42 -4.24
N ILE A 151 6.01 -9.72 -5.17
CA ILE A 151 6.54 -8.49 -5.76
C ILE A 151 6.80 -7.43 -4.67
N ALA A 152 5.85 -7.22 -3.76
CA ALA A 152 5.99 -6.26 -2.67
C ALA A 152 7.16 -6.63 -1.73
N ALA A 153 7.37 -7.92 -1.44
CA ALA A 153 8.49 -8.40 -0.64
C ALA A 153 9.84 -8.14 -1.35
N VAL A 154 9.93 -8.40 -2.66
CA VAL A 154 11.16 -8.10 -3.43
C VAL A 154 11.45 -6.60 -3.43
N VAL A 155 10.45 -5.76 -3.70
CA VAL A 155 10.61 -4.29 -3.70
C VAL A 155 11.01 -3.78 -2.31
N PHE A 156 10.44 -4.35 -1.24
CA PHE A 156 10.84 -4.05 0.14
C PHE A 156 12.33 -4.36 0.38
N LEU A 157 12.82 -5.51 -0.06
CA LEU A 157 14.22 -5.90 0.07
C LEU A 157 15.14 -4.96 -0.73
N LEU A 158 14.79 -4.68 -1.99
CA LEU A 158 15.56 -3.76 -2.83
C LEU A 158 15.62 -2.35 -2.20
N PHE A 159 14.49 -1.84 -1.72
CA PHE A 159 14.45 -0.54 -1.05
C PHE A 159 15.30 -0.53 0.22
N THR A 160 15.26 -1.58 1.02
CA THR A 160 16.08 -1.71 2.24
C THR A 160 17.56 -1.63 1.93
N LEU A 161 18.01 -2.27 0.84
CA LEU A 161 19.41 -2.35 0.45
C LEU A 161 19.91 -1.05 -0.21
N PHE A 162 19.12 -0.48 -1.11
CA PHE A 162 19.57 0.62 -1.97
C PHE A 162 19.19 2.01 -1.48
N PHE A 163 18.09 2.15 -0.72
CA PHE A 163 17.68 3.46 -0.26
C PHE A 163 18.44 3.88 1.00
N ASN A 164 19.03 5.08 0.95
CA ASN A 164 19.75 5.67 2.08
C ASN A 164 19.32 7.14 2.27
N ASP A 165 18.87 7.50 3.47
CA ASP A 165 18.38 8.84 3.81
C ASP A 165 19.31 9.60 4.77
N LYS A 166 20.62 9.32 4.74
CA LYS A 166 21.62 9.90 5.67
C LYS A 166 21.55 11.42 5.84
N ASP A 167 21.00 12.14 4.87
CA ASP A 167 20.96 13.61 4.83
C ASP A 167 19.59 14.23 5.13
N THR A 168 18.59 13.42 5.52
CA THR A 168 17.24 13.93 5.78
C THR A 168 16.97 14.09 7.27
N LYS A 169 17.70 15.01 7.93
CA LYS A 169 17.17 15.61 9.16
C LYS A 169 16.00 16.49 8.72
N ILE A 170 14.79 16.16 9.14
CA ILE A 170 13.66 17.10 9.06
C ILE A 170 14.13 18.31 9.87
N LYS A 171 14.48 19.41 9.20
CA LYS A 171 14.42 20.71 9.86
C LYS A 171 13.00 20.79 10.38
N GLU A 172 12.83 20.94 11.67
CA GLU A 172 11.55 21.17 12.32
C GLU A 172 10.81 22.22 11.48
N ALA A 173 9.94 21.75 10.60
CA ALA A 173 8.97 22.61 9.98
C ALA A 173 8.02 22.93 11.13
N THR A 174 8.21 24.08 11.73
CA THR A 174 7.23 24.77 12.56
C THR A 174 5.86 24.55 11.93
N LEU A 175 5.05 23.74 12.60
CA LEU A 175 3.60 23.69 12.43
C LEU A 175 3.01 25.00 12.93
#